data_fa8562b4f827a6432081a98d3a36826f
#
_entry.id   fa8562b4f827a6432081a98d3a36826f
#
_cell.length_a   1.000
_cell.length_b   1.000
_cell.length_c   1.000
_cell.angle_alpha   90.00
_cell.angle_beta   90.00
_cell.angle_gamma   90.00
#
_symmetry.space_group_name_H-M   'P 1'
#
loop_
_entity.id
_entity.type
_entity.pdbx_description
1 polymer ?
#
loop_
_entity_poly.entity_id
_entity_poly.type
_entity_poly.pdbx_seq_one_letter_code
_entity_poly.pdbx_strand_id
1 'polypeptide(L)'
;MSNKDEASSSEELKQNQETNTVTLDEYEKIKDDYLRLAADFENFKKRNEKEKESASFNFVALFVNSLFPLIDNFEIAIKQDNNSKEIESLYKTLQDFMGNLNIIEVPGVGEIFDPNFHEAVEHSGDGDTQTIEEVLRKGYTLEDKLLRPAMVRVKSE
;
A
#
# COMPACT_ATOMS: atom_id res chain seq x y z
N MET A 1 -18.67 9.29 -83.64
CA MET A 1 -17.59 9.67 -82.69
C MET A 1 -18.19 9.69 -81.27
N SER A 2 -18.45 8.53 -80.73
CA SER A 2 -19.00 8.51 -79.32
C SER A 2 -19.01 7.07 -78.74
N ASN A 3 -17.88 6.39 -78.68
CA ASN A 3 -17.76 5.07 -78.03
C ASN A 3 -16.36 4.76 -77.56
N LYS A 4 -15.49 5.79 -77.44
CA LYS A 4 -14.11 5.59 -76.95
C LYS A 4 -13.88 6.17 -75.53
N ASP A 5 -14.76 7.05 -75.07
CA ASP A 5 -14.60 7.72 -73.76
C ASP A 5 -15.25 6.98 -72.59
N GLU A 6 -16.22 6.09 -72.87
CA GLU A 6 -16.85 5.28 -71.78
C GLU A 6 -16.05 4.05 -71.39
N ALA A 7 -15.20 3.53 -72.30
CA ALA A 7 -14.34 2.39 -71.98
C ALA A 7 -13.12 2.78 -71.11
N SER A 8 -12.60 4.00 -71.28
CA SER A 8 -11.49 4.53 -70.50
C SER A 8 -11.89 4.84 -69.05
N SER A 9 -13.10 5.35 -68.80
CA SER A 9 -13.62 5.68 -67.53
C SER A 9 -13.94 4.43 -66.62
N SER A 10 -14.31 3.33 -67.28
CA SER A 10 -14.59 2.07 -66.56
C SER A 10 -13.34 1.26 -66.23
N GLU A 11 -12.22 1.47 -66.91
CA GLU A 11 -10.92 0.86 -66.55
C GLU A 11 -10.21 1.63 -65.49
N GLU A 12 -10.29 2.96 -65.43
CA GLU A 12 -9.74 3.79 -64.33
C GLU A 12 -10.48 3.55 -63.03
N LEU A 13 -11.80 3.27 -63.04
CA LEU A 13 -12.57 2.92 -61.84
C LEU A 13 -12.26 1.50 -61.33
N LYS A 14 -11.73 0.62 -62.17
CA LYS A 14 -11.30 -0.73 -61.75
C LYS A 14 -9.88 -0.77 -61.18
N GLN A 15 -9.02 0.19 -61.53
CA GLN A 15 -7.65 0.26 -61.00
C GLN A 15 -7.53 0.92 -59.63
N ASN A 16 -8.57 1.59 -59.15
CA ASN A 16 -8.55 2.24 -57.82
C ASN A 16 -9.23 1.42 -56.73
N GLN A 17 -9.58 0.17 -56.99
CA GLN A 17 -9.90 -0.84 -55.97
C GLN A 17 -8.70 -1.79 -55.78
N GLU A 18 -7.53 -1.25 -55.49
CA GLU A 18 -6.57 -2.01 -54.70
C GLU A 18 -7.25 -2.31 -53.38
N THR A 19 -7.92 -3.45 -53.33
CA THR A 19 -8.40 -4.02 -52.08
C THR A 19 -7.17 -4.13 -51.18
N ASN A 20 -7.09 -3.28 -50.18
CA ASN A 20 -6.14 -3.43 -49.08
C ASN A 20 -6.45 -4.76 -48.34
N THR A 21 -6.13 -5.86 -49.03
CA THR A 21 -6.27 -7.21 -48.48
C THR A 21 -4.99 -7.52 -47.74
N VAL A 22 -5.11 -7.58 -46.42
CA VAL A 22 -4.04 -8.07 -45.53
C VAL A 22 -3.97 -9.59 -45.78
N THR A 23 -2.76 -10.13 -45.90
CA THR A 23 -2.57 -11.59 -45.98
C THR A 23 -3.00 -12.25 -44.67
N LEU A 24 -3.40 -13.52 -44.75
CA LEU A 24 -3.81 -14.27 -43.54
C LEU A 24 -2.69 -14.29 -42.48
N ASP A 25 -1.45 -14.47 -42.89
CA ASP A 25 -0.27 -14.50 -42.03
C ASP A 25 -0.04 -13.13 -41.34
N GLU A 26 -0.23 -12.03 -42.05
CA GLU A 26 -0.16 -10.67 -41.44
C GLU A 26 -1.28 -10.42 -40.45
N TYR A 27 -2.48 -10.88 -40.72
CA TYR A 27 -3.62 -10.81 -39.82
C TYR A 27 -3.36 -11.61 -38.53
N GLU A 28 -2.89 -12.84 -38.65
CA GLU A 28 -2.56 -13.68 -37.49
C GLU A 28 -1.46 -13.06 -36.63
N LYS A 29 -0.42 -12.53 -37.24
CA LYS A 29 0.66 -11.81 -36.57
C LYS A 29 0.16 -10.59 -35.81
N ILE A 30 -0.66 -9.75 -36.44
CA ILE A 30 -1.25 -8.56 -35.81
C ILE A 30 -2.16 -8.97 -34.65
N LYS A 31 -2.93 -10.05 -34.80
CA LYS A 31 -3.79 -10.58 -33.75
C LYS A 31 -2.98 -11.07 -32.55
N ASP A 32 -1.89 -11.79 -32.77
CA ASP A 32 -1.01 -12.26 -31.71
C ASP A 32 -0.31 -11.10 -31.00
N ASP A 33 0.19 -10.12 -31.76
CA ASP A 33 0.78 -8.90 -31.19
C ASP A 33 -0.25 -8.10 -30.37
N TYR A 34 -1.49 -8.02 -30.85
CA TYR A 34 -2.59 -7.39 -30.11
C TYR A 34 -2.89 -8.12 -28.78
N LEU A 35 -3.00 -9.45 -28.83
CA LEU A 35 -3.26 -10.25 -27.62
C LEU A 35 -2.12 -10.11 -26.61
N ARG A 36 -0.87 -10.12 -27.08
CA ARG A 36 0.30 -9.89 -26.23
C ARG A 36 0.28 -8.50 -25.62
N LEU A 37 0.03 -7.47 -26.45
CA LEU A 37 -0.05 -6.08 -25.97
C LEU A 37 -1.19 -5.89 -24.95
N ALA A 38 -2.34 -6.52 -25.17
CA ALA A 38 -3.45 -6.49 -24.22
C ALA A 38 -3.06 -7.10 -22.87
N ALA A 39 -2.39 -8.27 -22.88
CA ALA A 39 -1.89 -8.91 -21.68
C ALA A 39 -0.84 -8.06 -20.95
N ASP A 40 0.10 -7.46 -21.69
CA ASP A 40 1.12 -6.57 -21.13
C ASP A 40 0.49 -5.31 -20.53
N PHE A 41 -0.54 -4.75 -21.16
CA PHE A 41 -1.28 -3.60 -20.66
C PHE A 41 -2.03 -3.94 -19.35
N GLU A 42 -2.69 -5.09 -19.27
CA GLU A 42 -3.33 -5.54 -18.03
C GLU A 42 -2.32 -5.73 -16.87
N ASN A 43 -1.17 -6.34 -17.17
CA ASN A 43 -0.09 -6.50 -16.20
C ASN A 43 0.47 -5.15 -15.75
N PHE A 44 0.65 -4.21 -16.69
CA PHE A 44 1.07 -2.84 -16.39
C PHE A 44 0.06 -2.14 -15.48
N LYS A 45 -1.25 -2.25 -15.79
CA LYS A 45 -2.31 -1.65 -14.98
C LYS A 45 -2.30 -2.17 -13.55
N LYS A 46 -2.25 -3.51 -13.37
CA LYS A 46 -2.16 -4.14 -12.05
C LYS A 46 -0.93 -3.70 -11.26
N ARG A 47 0.22 -3.60 -11.94
CA ARG A 47 1.45 -3.12 -11.30
C ARG A 47 1.33 -1.66 -10.89
N ASN A 48 0.80 -0.80 -11.75
CA ASN A 48 0.62 0.61 -11.47
C ASN A 48 -0.34 0.87 -10.31
N GLU A 49 -1.43 0.09 -10.20
CA GLU A 49 -2.35 0.14 -9.06
C GLU A 49 -1.62 -0.20 -7.75
N LYS A 50 -0.85 -1.29 -7.71
CA LYS A 50 -0.04 -1.66 -6.54
C LYS A 50 1.02 -0.61 -6.19
N GLU A 51 1.67 -0.03 -7.19
CA GLU A 51 2.65 1.04 -6.98
C GLU A 51 2.01 2.29 -6.39
N LYS A 52 0.79 2.67 -6.83
CA LYS A 52 0.03 3.78 -6.26
C LYS A 52 -0.38 3.53 -4.80
N GLU A 53 -0.91 2.34 -4.50
CA GLU A 53 -1.26 1.96 -3.13
C GLU A 53 -0.02 2.00 -2.22
N SER A 54 1.10 1.44 -2.69
CA SER A 54 2.36 1.47 -1.95
C SER A 54 2.90 2.89 -1.75
N ALA A 55 2.80 3.74 -2.76
CA ALA A 55 3.23 5.14 -2.66
C ALA A 55 2.38 5.92 -1.64
N SER A 56 1.06 5.72 -1.65
CA SER A 56 0.15 6.34 -0.68
C SER A 56 0.45 5.89 0.74
N PHE A 57 0.62 4.59 0.94
CA PHE A 57 1.03 4.04 2.23
C PHE A 57 2.36 4.62 2.71
N ASN A 58 3.39 4.62 1.86
CA ASN A 58 4.71 5.12 2.20
C ASN A 58 4.69 6.60 2.58
N PHE A 59 3.86 7.41 1.92
CA PHE A 59 3.71 8.82 2.25
C PHE A 59 3.10 9.01 3.64
N VAL A 60 2.02 8.32 3.95
CA VAL A 60 1.38 8.37 5.28
C VAL A 60 2.32 7.82 6.34
N ALA A 61 2.98 6.68 6.08
CA ALA A 61 3.94 6.09 6.99
C ALA A 61 5.10 7.04 7.34
N LEU A 62 5.67 7.73 6.33
CA LEU A 62 6.72 8.71 6.55
C LEU A 62 6.25 9.87 7.42
N PHE A 63 5.06 10.40 7.15
CA PHE A 63 4.47 11.47 7.94
C PHE A 63 4.25 11.04 9.40
N VAL A 64 3.62 9.89 9.60
CA VAL A 64 3.32 9.35 10.96
C VAL A 64 4.60 9.03 11.72
N ASN A 65 5.60 8.45 11.05
CA ASN A 65 6.91 8.19 11.66
C ASN A 65 7.57 9.46 12.19
N SER A 66 7.35 10.60 11.52
CA SER A 66 7.86 11.90 12.00
C SER A 66 7.14 12.43 13.24
N LEU A 67 5.92 11.94 13.52
CA LEU A 67 5.14 12.31 14.71
C LEU A 67 5.45 11.42 15.93
N PHE A 68 6.07 10.26 15.77
CA PHE A 68 6.35 9.38 16.91
C PHE A 68 7.15 10.02 18.05
N PRO A 69 8.17 10.86 17.81
CA PRO A 69 8.83 11.54 18.90
C PRO A 69 7.90 12.44 19.72
N LEU A 70 6.91 13.06 19.07
CA LEU A 70 5.90 13.88 19.75
C LEU A 70 4.99 13.00 20.62
N ILE A 71 4.53 11.87 20.09
CA ILE A 71 3.71 10.88 20.80
C ILE A 71 4.46 10.36 22.02
N ASP A 72 5.71 9.95 21.85
CA ASP A 72 6.56 9.43 22.91
C ASP A 72 6.77 10.48 24.02
N ASN A 73 6.95 11.76 23.67
CA ASN A 73 7.06 12.86 24.63
C ASN A 73 5.77 13.10 25.42
N PHE A 74 4.58 12.98 24.79
CA PHE A 74 3.32 13.05 25.51
C PHE A 74 3.19 11.92 26.52
N GLU A 75 3.55 10.69 26.15
CA GLU A 75 3.52 9.54 27.06
C GLU A 75 4.44 9.72 28.26
N ILE A 76 5.65 10.25 28.02
CA ILE A 76 6.60 10.57 29.11
C ILE A 76 6.01 11.67 30.01
N ALA A 77 5.43 12.73 29.44
CA ALA A 77 4.87 13.82 30.22
C ALA A 77 3.69 13.36 31.09
N ILE A 78 2.82 12.51 30.57
CA ILE A 78 1.69 11.93 31.33
C ILE A 78 2.19 11.02 32.46
N LYS A 79 3.24 10.23 32.22
CA LYS A 79 3.84 9.36 33.25
C LYS A 79 4.52 10.16 34.38
N GLN A 80 5.07 11.33 34.08
CA GLN A 80 5.76 12.18 35.06
C GLN A 80 4.82 13.04 35.87
N ASP A 81 3.73 13.55 35.27
CA ASP A 81 2.75 14.40 35.94
C ASP A 81 1.34 13.83 35.77
N ASN A 82 0.97 12.94 36.69
CA ASN A 82 -0.36 12.30 36.69
C ASN A 82 -1.53 13.28 36.94
N ASN A 83 -1.30 14.58 37.07
CA ASN A 83 -2.31 15.57 37.38
C ASN A 83 -2.60 16.55 36.25
N SER A 84 -1.93 16.41 35.12
CA SER A 84 -2.08 17.32 33.98
C SER A 84 -3.21 16.87 33.06
N LYS A 85 -4.45 17.17 33.45
CA LYS A 85 -5.66 16.89 32.62
C LYS A 85 -5.59 17.52 31.24
N GLU A 86 -4.89 18.63 31.14
CA GLU A 86 -4.68 19.34 29.87
C GLU A 86 -3.82 18.52 28.91
N ILE A 87 -2.74 17.91 29.38
CA ILE A 87 -1.86 17.05 28.59
C ILE A 87 -2.59 15.77 28.18
N GLU A 88 -3.33 15.17 29.09
CA GLU A 88 -4.16 13.98 28.79
C GLU A 88 -5.20 14.27 27.70
N SER A 89 -5.87 15.45 27.78
CA SER A 89 -6.86 15.87 26.80
C SER A 89 -6.23 16.08 25.41
N LEU A 90 -5.06 16.70 25.35
CA LEU A 90 -4.32 16.89 24.11
C LEU A 90 -3.85 15.53 23.50
N TYR A 91 -3.35 14.65 24.36
CA TYR A 91 -2.94 13.32 23.94
C TYR A 91 -4.11 12.50 23.39
N LYS A 92 -5.26 12.56 24.05
CA LYS A 92 -6.49 11.92 23.56
C LYS A 92 -6.90 12.46 22.18
N THR A 93 -6.85 13.77 21.99
CA THR A 93 -7.13 14.39 20.69
C THR A 93 -6.18 13.87 19.59
N LEU A 94 -4.90 13.69 19.94
CA LEU A 94 -3.91 13.11 19.04
C LEU A 94 -4.20 11.64 18.74
N GLN A 95 -4.60 10.86 19.74
CA GLN A 95 -5.01 9.46 19.55
C GLN A 95 -6.25 9.36 18.66
N ASP A 96 -7.26 10.19 18.87
CA ASP A 96 -8.47 10.25 18.03
C ASP A 96 -8.11 10.62 16.58
N PHE A 97 -7.18 11.56 16.38
CA PHE A 97 -6.67 11.89 15.06
C PHE A 97 -5.98 10.71 14.37
N MET A 98 -5.13 9.99 15.11
CA MET A 98 -4.48 8.77 14.57
C MET A 98 -5.50 7.69 14.22
N GLY A 99 -6.50 7.48 15.07
CA GLY A 99 -7.59 6.54 14.82
C GLY A 99 -8.35 6.86 13.52
N ASN A 100 -8.61 8.13 13.25
CA ASN A 100 -9.26 8.57 12.01
C ASN A 100 -8.41 8.29 10.75
N LEU A 101 -7.10 8.13 10.91
CA LEU A 101 -6.18 7.72 9.85
C LEU A 101 -5.99 6.19 9.77
N ASN A 102 -6.77 5.41 10.53
CA ASN A 102 -6.61 3.95 10.67
C ASN A 102 -5.23 3.54 11.23
N ILE A 103 -4.64 4.40 12.06
CA ILE A 103 -3.43 4.07 12.80
C ILE A 103 -3.86 3.49 14.14
N ILE A 104 -3.51 2.24 14.37
CA ILE A 104 -3.95 1.46 15.53
C ILE A 104 -2.73 1.13 16.40
N GLU A 105 -2.90 1.25 17.72
CA GLU A 105 -1.88 0.83 18.68
C GLU A 105 -1.76 -0.70 18.66
N VAL A 106 -0.52 -1.18 18.66
CA VAL A 106 -0.22 -2.61 18.78
C VAL A 106 -0.65 -3.09 20.18
N PRO A 107 -1.29 -4.27 20.30
CA PRO A 107 -1.65 -4.85 21.59
C PRO A 107 -0.47 -4.89 22.54
N GLY A 108 -0.73 -4.70 23.81
CA GLY A 108 0.31 -4.51 24.81
C GLY A 108 0.18 -5.43 26.02
N VAL A 109 0.21 -4.85 27.23
CA VAL A 109 0.28 -5.59 28.50
C VAL A 109 -0.79 -6.67 28.63
N GLY A 110 -0.34 -7.89 28.98
CA GLY A 110 -1.19 -9.06 29.14
C GLY A 110 -1.39 -9.89 27.87
N GLU A 111 -0.97 -9.39 26.70
CA GLU A 111 -1.02 -10.13 25.44
C GLU A 111 0.20 -11.04 25.27
N ILE A 112 0.05 -12.03 24.38
CA ILE A 112 1.15 -12.92 24.00
C ILE A 112 2.16 -12.13 23.14
N PHE A 113 3.44 -12.33 23.42
CA PHE A 113 4.50 -11.73 22.62
C PHE A 113 4.47 -12.26 21.17
N ASP A 114 4.42 -11.35 20.20
CA ASP A 114 4.52 -11.65 18.77
C ASP A 114 5.70 -10.88 18.17
N PRO A 115 6.75 -11.56 17.67
CA PRO A 115 7.90 -10.89 17.04
C PRO A 115 7.56 -10.03 15.81
N ASN A 116 6.39 -10.23 15.18
CA ASN A 116 5.97 -9.40 14.05
C ASN A 116 5.53 -8.00 14.49
N PHE A 117 5.10 -7.82 15.74
CA PHE A 117 4.54 -6.57 16.27
C PHE A 117 5.31 -6.01 17.45
N HIS A 118 6.11 -6.85 18.12
CA HIS A 118 6.78 -6.51 19.38
C HIS A 118 8.28 -6.68 19.28
N GLU A 119 9.02 -5.78 19.94
CA GLU A 119 10.46 -5.84 20.15
C GLU A 119 10.71 -6.05 21.64
N ALA A 120 11.14 -7.25 22.02
CA ALA A 120 11.48 -7.56 23.41
C ALA A 120 12.82 -6.95 23.77
N VAL A 121 12.84 -6.04 24.77
CA VAL A 121 14.05 -5.37 25.28
C VAL A 121 14.58 -6.08 26.51
N GLU A 122 13.69 -6.58 27.34
CA GLU A 122 13.99 -7.35 28.55
C GLU A 122 13.13 -8.59 28.61
N HIS A 123 13.71 -9.66 29.12
CA HIS A 123 13.06 -10.95 29.29
C HIS A 123 13.29 -11.46 30.71
N SER A 124 12.22 -11.91 31.38
CA SER A 124 12.24 -12.49 32.71
C SER A 124 11.50 -13.83 32.74
N GLY A 125 11.91 -14.74 33.61
CA GLY A 125 11.33 -16.08 33.78
C GLY A 125 11.87 -17.09 32.76
N ASP A 126 11.49 -18.38 32.97
CA ASP A 126 12.02 -19.54 32.22
C ASP A 126 10.88 -20.41 31.64
N GLY A 127 9.65 -19.92 31.57
CA GLY A 127 8.49 -20.65 31.01
C GLY A 127 8.41 -20.64 29.52
N ASP A 128 7.52 -21.46 28.95
CA ASP A 128 7.32 -21.61 27.51
C ASP A 128 6.39 -20.52 26.93
N THR A 129 5.55 -19.92 27.77
CA THR A 129 4.59 -18.90 27.32
C THR A 129 5.14 -17.50 27.61
N GLN A 130 5.34 -16.74 26.55
CA GLN A 130 5.85 -15.37 26.64
C GLN A 130 4.70 -14.37 26.59
N THR A 131 4.50 -13.63 27.67
CA THR A 131 3.50 -12.57 27.80
C THR A 131 4.15 -11.21 28.00
N ILE A 132 3.47 -10.16 27.52
CA ILE A 132 3.95 -8.79 27.67
C ILE A 132 3.65 -8.32 29.10
N GLU A 133 4.71 -8.09 29.88
CA GLU A 133 4.61 -7.56 31.25
C GLU A 133 4.45 -6.04 31.25
N GLU A 134 5.19 -5.35 30.39
CA GLU A 134 5.20 -3.89 30.33
C GLU A 134 5.45 -3.41 28.89
N VAL A 135 4.78 -2.31 28.50
CA VAL A 135 5.07 -1.58 27.26
C VAL A 135 5.94 -0.37 27.60
N LEU A 136 7.19 -0.42 27.17
CA LEU A 136 8.16 0.66 27.35
C LEU A 136 7.95 1.77 26.32
N ARG A 137 7.58 1.40 25.08
CA ARG A 137 7.25 2.31 24.01
C ARG A 137 6.17 1.69 23.12
N LYS A 138 5.12 2.42 22.85
CA LYS A 138 3.99 1.94 22.07
C LYS A 138 4.35 1.69 20.61
N GLY A 139 3.83 0.61 20.06
CA GLY A 139 3.88 0.27 18.64
C GLY A 139 2.63 0.72 17.93
N TYR A 140 2.73 0.86 16.61
CA TYR A 140 1.62 1.28 15.77
C TYR A 140 1.60 0.56 14.43
N THR A 141 0.39 0.26 13.96
CA THR A 141 0.11 -0.23 12.61
C THR A 141 -0.69 0.81 11.85
N LEU A 142 -0.55 0.85 10.53
CA LEU A 142 -1.43 1.55 9.60
C LEU A 142 -2.15 0.49 8.79
N GLU A 143 -3.47 0.41 8.98
CA GLU A 143 -4.22 -0.73 8.49
C GLU A 143 -3.61 -2.03 9.04
N ASP A 144 -3.18 -2.97 8.16
CA ASP A 144 -2.56 -4.24 8.56
C ASP A 144 -1.01 -4.21 8.49
N LYS A 145 -0.40 -3.05 8.23
CA LYS A 145 1.05 -2.93 8.07
C LYS A 145 1.69 -2.27 9.27
N LEU A 146 2.75 -2.90 9.78
CA LEU A 146 3.51 -2.36 10.90
C LEU A 146 4.23 -1.07 10.50
N LEU A 147 4.03 -0.01 11.29
CA LEU A 147 4.78 1.26 11.20
C LEU A 147 5.97 1.26 12.15
N ARG A 148 5.74 0.83 13.39
CA ARG A 148 6.74 0.74 14.46
C ARG A 148 6.35 -0.38 15.42
N PRO A 149 7.25 -1.32 15.78
CA PRO A 149 6.97 -2.31 16.81
C PRO A 149 6.83 -1.66 18.19
N ALA A 150 6.06 -2.29 19.06
CA ALA A 150 6.04 -1.94 20.47
C ALA A 150 7.30 -2.47 21.15
N MET A 151 8.03 -1.63 21.88
CA MET A 151 9.12 -2.08 22.73
C MET A 151 8.55 -2.54 24.06
N VAL A 152 8.80 -3.79 24.39
CA VAL A 152 8.14 -4.46 25.51
C VAL A 152 9.13 -5.17 26.43
N ARG A 153 8.75 -5.31 27.70
CA ARG A 153 9.33 -6.28 28.62
C ARG A 153 8.46 -7.53 28.61
N VAL A 154 9.08 -8.68 28.45
CA VAL A 154 8.42 -9.97 28.33
C VAL A 154 8.69 -10.82 29.57
N LYS A 155 7.64 -11.48 30.07
CA LYS A 155 7.72 -12.47 31.14
C LYS A 155 7.35 -13.84 30.60
N SER A 156 8.18 -14.84 30.89
CA SER A 156 7.88 -16.25 30.58
C SER A 156 7.31 -16.95 31.81
N GLU A 157 6.16 -17.60 31.66
CA GLU A 157 5.49 -18.41 32.66
C GLU A 157 5.31 -19.85 32.18
#